data_0a9cdb350fb744fcb17bbaaa509854be
#
_entry.id   0a9cdb350fb744fcb17bbaaa509854be
#
_cell.length_a   1.000
_cell.length_b   1.000
_cell.length_c   1.000
_cell.angle_alpha   90.00
_cell.angle_beta   90.00
_cell.angle_gamma   90.00
#
_symmetry.space_group_name_H-M   'P 1'
#
loop_
_entity.id
_entity.type
_entity.pdbx_description
1 polymer ?
#
loop_
_entity_poly.entity_id
_entity_poly.type
_entity_poly.pdbx_seq_one_letter_code
_entity_poly.pdbx_strand_id
1 'polypeptide(L)'
;MSQYRTFTAADAVEYAKQFGGVDDPSTLVSAEEIGDGNLNLVFKIYDNQGKSRVVVKQALPYVRCVGESWPLTLDRARLEAQTLVEHYKHCPQHTVQITHYDAELAVMVMEDLSSHRIWRGELVQGVYYPEASRQLGEYLAQTLFHTSDFILHPHQKKAEVARFINPEMCEITEDLFFNDPYTDHERNKYPEALEPLVASLRHDDALRIAVAGLKHRFFANAEALLHGDIHSGSIFVAEGSLKAIDAEFGYFGPIGFDVGTALGNLLINYCGLPGLLAPREAADGREQRLSDVRDVWIAFAHRFLELAEAKTSDVAMAYPGYAQAFLRKVWADTIGYCGTELIRRTVGMSHVADMKLIKDEAMRTECIRNAITLGRTLILAADHIEDVEALLARIRQAV
;
A
#
# COMPACT_ATOMS: atom_id res chain seq x y z
N MET A 1 -10.79 -1.70 33.30
CA MET A 1 -9.32 -1.71 33.14
C MET A 1 -9.05 -2.42 31.83
N SER A 2 -8.22 -1.88 30.92
CA SER A 2 -7.88 -2.54 29.68
C SER A 2 -7.23 -3.89 29.99
N GLN A 3 -7.67 -4.98 29.34
CA GLN A 3 -7.04 -6.30 29.46
C GLN A 3 -5.79 -6.41 28.58
N TYR A 4 -5.45 -5.33 27.83
CA TYR A 4 -4.29 -5.30 26.96
C TYR A 4 -3.00 -5.63 27.72
N ARG A 5 -2.24 -6.56 27.18
CA ARG A 5 -0.89 -6.91 27.59
C ARG A 5 -0.05 -7.26 26.35
N THR A 6 1.19 -6.88 26.36
CA THR A 6 2.14 -7.23 25.29
C THR A 6 2.44 -8.74 25.33
N PHE A 7 2.36 -9.40 24.17
CA PHE A 7 2.64 -10.82 24.03
C PHE A 7 4.14 -11.11 24.02
N THR A 8 4.48 -12.21 24.68
CA THR A 8 5.74 -12.93 24.47
C THR A 8 5.55 -14.04 23.42
N ALA A 9 6.64 -14.65 22.95
CA ALA A 9 6.56 -15.80 22.06
C ALA A 9 5.73 -16.96 22.66
N ALA A 10 5.82 -17.19 23.99
CA ALA A 10 5.03 -18.19 24.66
C ALA A 10 3.53 -17.86 24.68
N ASP A 11 3.16 -16.57 24.90
CA ASP A 11 1.78 -16.13 24.82
C ASP A 11 1.21 -16.33 23.42
N ALA A 12 2.01 -16.04 22.37
CA ALA A 12 1.59 -16.20 20.99
C ALA A 12 1.31 -17.67 20.63
N VAL A 13 2.12 -18.62 21.14
CA VAL A 13 1.86 -20.05 20.97
C VAL A 13 0.56 -20.48 21.62
N GLU A 14 0.35 -20.11 22.91
CA GLU A 14 -0.89 -20.47 23.61
C GLU A 14 -2.12 -19.84 22.97
N TYR A 15 -2.00 -18.60 22.50
CA TYR A 15 -3.08 -17.93 21.77
C TYR A 15 -3.39 -18.64 20.44
N ALA A 16 -2.36 -19.04 19.68
CA ALA A 16 -2.52 -19.77 18.43
C ALA A 16 -3.14 -21.18 18.66
N LYS A 17 -2.84 -21.86 19.76
CA LYS A 17 -3.50 -23.12 20.12
C LYS A 17 -5.02 -22.95 20.26
N GLN A 18 -5.45 -21.83 20.79
CA GLN A 18 -6.87 -21.58 21.02
C GLN A 18 -7.59 -21.05 19.77
N PHE A 19 -6.95 -20.19 18.98
CA PHE A 19 -7.58 -19.42 17.92
C PHE A 19 -6.98 -19.62 16.52
N GLY A 20 -5.91 -20.42 16.38
CA GLY A 20 -5.18 -20.61 15.14
C GLY A 20 -5.92 -21.43 14.06
N GLY A 21 -6.99 -22.14 14.43
CA GLY A 21 -7.75 -22.95 13.47
C GLY A 21 -6.96 -24.16 12.94
N VAL A 22 -5.92 -24.61 13.66
CA VAL A 22 -5.09 -25.78 13.30
C VAL A 22 -5.80 -27.04 13.76
N ASP A 23 -5.83 -28.08 12.93
CA ASP A 23 -6.52 -29.36 13.22
C ASP A 23 -6.09 -30.01 14.54
N ASP A 24 -4.79 -29.99 14.84
CA ASP A 24 -4.24 -30.45 16.12
C ASP A 24 -3.43 -29.31 16.78
N PRO A 25 -4.07 -28.49 17.64
CA PRO A 25 -3.39 -27.38 18.33
C PRO A 25 -2.23 -27.82 19.24
N SER A 26 -2.23 -29.08 19.74
CA SER A 26 -1.16 -29.59 20.61
C SER A 26 0.19 -29.69 19.90
N THR A 27 0.19 -29.72 18.58
CA THR A 27 1.42 -29.75 17.76
C THR A 27 2.14 -28.40 17.74
N LEU A 28 1.48 -27.28 18.06
CA LEU A 28 2.10 -25.96 18.08
C LEU A 28 3.00 -25.83 19.33
N VAL A 29 4.31 -25.69 19.10
CA VAL A 29 5.31 -25.80 20.18
C VAL A 29 6.22 -24.61 20.34
N SER A 30 6.38 -23.76 19.30
CA SER A 30 7.28 -22.61 19.35
C SER A 30 6.79 -21.45 18.51
N ALA A 31 7.29 -20.27 18.83
CA ALA A 31 7.08 -19.06 18.05
C ALA A 31 8.40 -18.33 17.85
N GLU A 32 8.55 -17.72 16.68
CA GLU A 32 9.65 -16.81 16.33
C GLU A 32 9.08 -15.44 16.05
N GLU A 33 9.58 -14.42 16.74
CA GLU A 33 9.24 -13.03 16.44
C GLU A 33 9.95 -12.60 15.15
N ILE A 34 9.17 -12.12 14.17
CA ILE A 34 9.71 -11.59 12.90
C ILE A 34 10.01 -10.10 13.12
N GLY A 35 11.32 -9.75 13.10
CA GLY A 35 11.84 -8.49 13.62
C GLY A 35 11.61 -7.21 12.82
N ASP A 36 10.97 -7.22 11.66
CA ASP A 36 10.90 -6.06 10.76
C ASP A 36 9.66 -5.18 10.93
N GLY A 37 8.75 -5.51 11.84
CA GLY A 37 7.55 -4.69 12.11
C GLY A 37 7.88 -3.42 12.89
N ASN A 38 7.82 -2.25 12.25
CA ASN A 38 8.02 -0.96 12.92
C ASN A 38 6.90 -0.60 13.91
N LEU A 39 5.74 -1.21 13.78
CA LEU A 39 4.50 -0.84 14.49
C LEU A 39 3.87 -1.99 15.28
N ASN A 40 4.20 -3.24 14.97
CA ASN A 40 3.52 -4.42 15.49
C ASN A 40 4.51 -5.49 15.94
N LEU A 41 4.08 -6.36 16.87
CA LEU A 41 4.72 -7.65 17.12
C LEU A 41 4.14 -8.68 16.15
N VAL A 42 4.99 -9.44 15.49
CA VAL A 42 4.57 -10.47 14.54
C VAL A 42 5.30 -11.76 14.90
N PHE A 43 4.54 -12.82 15.19
CA PHE A 43 5.06 -14.12 15.58
C PHE A 43 4.66 -15.17 14.55
N LYS A 44 5.64 -15.87 13.96
CA LYS A 44 5.42 -17.14 13.26
C LYS A 44 5.30 -18.27 14.27
N ILE A 45 4.26 -19.07 14.14
CA ILE A 45 4.00 -20.18 15.04
C ILE A 45 4.32 -21.49 14.35
N TYR A 46 5.19 -22.27 14.98
CA TYR A 46 5.72 -23.52 14.43
C TYR A 46 5.14 -24.75 15.14
N ASP A 47 4.91 -25.79 14.35
CA ASP A 47 4.59 -27.12 14.88
C ASP A 47 5.86 -27.89 15.32
N ASN A 48 5.64 -29.09 15.89
CA ASN A 48 6.69 -29.97 16.37
C ASN A 48 7.57 -30.56 15.23
N GLN A 49 7.23 -30.32 13.96
CA GLN A 49 8.03 -30.68 12.79
C GLN A 49 8.83 -29.45 12.26
N GLY A 50 8.73 -28.31 12.92
CA GLY A 50 9.38 -27.07 12.51
C GLY A 50 8.71 -26.37 11.32
N LYS A 51 7.47 -26.73 10.99
CA LYS A 51 6.70 -26.08 9.94
C LYS A 51 5.90 -24.91 10.53
N SER A 52 6.00 -23.73 9.91
CA SER A 52 5.14 -22.59 10.24
C SER A 52 3.69 -22.89 9.86
N ARG A 53 2.74 -22.60 10.76
CA ARG A 53 1.33 -22.97 10.61
C ARG A 53 0.41 -21.76 10.54
N VAL A 54 0.65 -20.77 11.37
CA VAL A 54 -0.13 -19.52 11.45
C VAL A 54 0.78 -18.38 11.89
N VAL A 55 0.33 -17.16 11.68
CA VAL A 55 0.97 -15.94 12.17
C VAL A 55 0.06 -15.29 13.20
N VAL A 56 0.64 -14.86 14.33
CA VAL A 56 -0.03 -14.02 15.34
C VAL A 56 0.57 -12.63 15.26
N LYS A 57 -0.26 -11.62 15.00
CA LYS A 57 0.14 -10.21 14.92
C LYS A 57 -0.55 -9.42 16.03
N GLN A 58 0.21 -8.63 16.80
CA GLN A 58 -0.30 -7.76 17.85
C GLN A 58 0.12 -6.32 17.61
N ALA A 59 -0.84 -5.40 17.67
CA ALA A 59 -0.56 -3.98 17.65
C ALA A 59 0.05 -3.49 18.96
N LEU A 60 1.03 -2.60 18.88
CA LEU A 60 1.59 -1.88 20.04
C LEU A 60 0.97 -0.48 20.13
N PRO A 61 0.81 0.09 21.36
CA PRO A 61 0.22 1.40 21.56
C PRO A 61 1.19 2.57 21.21
N TYR A 62 2.26 2.30 20.45
CA TYR A 62 3.27 3.28 20.03
C TYR A 62 4.03 2.78 18.79
N VAL A 63 4.71 3.71 18.12
CA VAL A 63 5.65 3.39 17.01
C VAL A 63 6.89 2.74 17.60
N ARG A 64 7.12 1.45 17.35
CA ARG A 64 8.18 0.64 17.97
C ARG A 64 9.59 1.23 17.77
N CYS A 65 9.90 1.75 16.60
CA CYS A 65 11.20 2.31 16.30
C CYS A 65 11.46 3.70 16.95
N VAL A 66 10.41 4.37 17.43
CA VAL A 66 10.47 5.69 18.09
C VAL A 66 10.20 5.57 19.59
N GLY A 67 9.47 4.53 20.02
CA GLY A 67 9.07 4.30 21.40
C GLY A 67 7.81 5.07 21.81
N GLU A 68 7.57 5.15 23.13
CA GLU A 68 6.34 5.74 23.72
C GLU A 68 6.14 7.24 23.41
N SER A 69 7.18 7.92 22.87
CA SER A 69 7.07 9.32 22.46
C SER A 69 6.19 9.55 21.22
N TRP A 70 5.86 8.48 20.49
CA TRP A 70 4.91 8.51 19.38
C TRP A 70 3.78 7.49 19.64
N PRO A 71 2.75 7.88 20.38
CA PRO A 71 1.62 6.99 20.68
C PRO A 71 0.82 6.70 19.42
N LEU A 72 0.29 5.47 19.33
CA LEU A 72 -0.61 5.02 18.28
C LEU A 72 -1.84 4.34 18.86
N THR A 73 -2.97 4.55 18.23
CA THR A 73 -4.21 3.85 18.62
C THR A 73 -4.08 2.34 18.41
N LEU A 74 -4.59 1.55 19.35
CA LEU A 74 -4.75 0.11 19.19
C LEU A 74 -5.91 -0.24 18.23
N ASP A 75 -6.82 0.71 17.98
CA ASP A 75 -7.95 0.53 17.08
C ASP A 75 -7.53 0.27 15.61
N ARG A 76 -6.30 0.67 15.25
CA ARG A 76 -5.72 0.34 13.93
C ARG A 76 -5.65 -1.17 13.67
N ALA A 77 -5.48 -2.01 14.71
CA ALA A 77 -5.54 -3.46 14.56
C ALA A 77 -6.95 -3.97 14.23
N ARG A 78 -7.99 -3.34 14.80
CA ARG A 78 -9.39 -3.61 14.43
C ARG A 78 -9.63 -3.24 12.97
N LEU A 79 -9.19 -2.07 12.57
CA LEU A 79 -9.35 -1.57 11.20
C LEU A 79 -8.60 -2.45 10.20
N GLU A 80 -7.36 -2.85 10.49
CA GLU A 80 -6.61 -3.82 9.69
C GLU A 80 -7.36 -5.13 9.52
N ALA A 81 -7.73 -5.77 10.64
CA ALA A 81 -8.42 -7.05 10.61
C ALA A 81 -9.74 -6.97 9.82
N GLN A 82 -10.53 -5.93 10.07
CA GLN A 82 -11.83 -5.76 9.40
C GLN A 82 -11.68 -5.42 7.92
N THR A 83 -10.69 -4.60 7.53
CA THR A 83 -10.40 -4.30 6.13
C THR A 83 -9.99 -5.57 5.38
N LEU A 84 -9.04 -6.34 5.93
CA LEU A 84 -8.60 -7.60 5.32
C LEU A 84 -9.74 -8.64 5.25
N VAL A 85 -10.58 -8.75 6.27
CA VAL A 85 -11.76 -9.63 6.25
C VAL A 85 -12.74 -9.18 5.16
N GLU A 86 -12.98 -7.87 4.99
CA GLU A 86 -13.86 -7.37 3.94
C GLU A 86 -13.26 -7.62 2.54
N HIS A 87 -11.97 -7.34 2.36
CA HIS A 87 -11.27 -7.60 1.09
C HIS A 87 -11.23 -9.10 0.76
N TYR A 88 -11.03 -9.97 1.75
CA TYR A 88 -11.01 -11.42 1.58
C TYR A 88 -12.35 -11.96 1.06
N LYS A 89 -13.49 -11.40 1.47
CA LYS A 89 -14.81 -11.81 0.93
C LYS A 89 -14.90 -11.62 -0.57
N HIS A 90 -14.24 -10.61 -1.12
CA HIS A 90 -14.33 -10.23 -2.52
C HIS A 90 -13.17 -10.74 -3.37
N CYS A 91 -12.01 -10.97 -2.74
CA CYS A 91 -10.80 -11.40 -3.42
C CYS A 91 -9.93 -12.35 -2.54
N PRO A 92 -10.45 -13.54 -2.15
CA PRO A 92 -9.75 -14.45 -1.24
C PRO A 92 -8.42 -14.96 -1.79
N GLN A 93 -8.29 -15.07 -3.12
CA GLN A 93 -7.05 -15.52 -3.76
C GLN A 93 -5.90 -14.53 -3.61
N HIS A 94 -6.19 -13.24 -3.43
CA HIS A 94 -5.17 -12.18 -3.36
C HIS A 94 -5.17 -11.41 -2.03
N THR A 95 -5.91 -11.86 -1.03
CA THR A 95 -5.94 -11.28 0.31
C THR A 95 -5.50 -12.32 1.34
N VAL A 96 -4.71 -11.92 2.33
CA VAL A 96 -4.40 -12.77 3.47
C VAL A 96 -5.67 -13.11 4.26
N GLN A 97 -5.82 -14.35 4.68
CA GLN A 97 -6.95 -14.77 5.51
C GLN A 97 -6.70 -14.41 6.97
N ILE A 98 -7.63 -13.67 7.58
CA ILE A 98 -7.70 -13.45 9.02
C ILE A 98 -8.64 -14.51 9.60
N THR A 99 -8.15 -15.37 10.48
CA THR A 99 -8.94 -16.42 11.11
C THR A 99 -9.57 -15.99 12.43
N HIS A 100 -8.92 -15.08 13.14
CA HIS A 100 -9.41 -14.54 14.43
C HIS A 100 -8.89 -13.13 14.68
N TYR A 101 -9.68 -12.33 15.40
CA TYR A 101 -9.29 -11.01 15.89
C TYR A 101 -9.87 -10.78 17.29
N ASP A 102 -9.04 -10.26 18.20
CA ASP A 102 -9.37 -9.88 19.57
C ASP A 102 -9.15 -8.38 19.75
N ALA A 103 -10.25 -7.65 19.98
CA ALA A 103 -10.22 -6.19 20.15
C ALA A 103 -9.59 -5.74 21.47
N GLU A 104 -9.70 -6.52 22.55
CA GLU A 104 -9.18 -6.15 23.88
C GLU A 104 -7.65 -6.29 23.93
N LEU A 105 -7.11 -7.31 23.26
CA LEU A 105 -5.68 -7.58 23.17
C LEU A 105 -5.04 -6.94 21.93
N ALA A 106 -5.83 -6.41 21.02
CA ALA A 106 -5.39 -5.90 19.71
C ALA A 106 -4.54 -6.93 18.94
N VAL A 107 -4.99 -8.20 18.97
CA VAL A 107 -4.30 -9.36 18.36
C VAL A 107 -5.12 -9.94 17.24
N MET A 108 -4.48 -10.30 16.15
CA MET A 108 -5.09 -11.10 15.09
C MET A 108 -4.28 -12.36 14.80
N VAL A 109 -4.98 -13.40 14.32
CA VAL A 109 -4.38 -14.63 13.80
C VAL A 109 -4.66 -14.69 12.30
N MET A 110 -3.63 -14.95 11.51
CA MET A 110 -3.73 -14.98 10.05
C MET A 110 -3.02 -16.20 9.46
N GLU A 111 -3.34 -16.49 8.20
CA GLU A 111 -2.66 -17.55 7.45
C GLU A 111 -1.15 -17.30 7.39
N ASP A 112 -0.39 -18.40 7.35
CA ASP A 112 1.06 -18.37 7.16
C ASP A 112 1.41 -18.22 5.67
N LEU A 113 2.18 -17.17 5.35
CA LEU A 113 2.68 -16.90 4.00
C LEU A 113 4.16 -17.24 3.83
N SER A 114 4.68 -18.21 4.59
CA SER A 114 6.11 -18.63 4.51
C SER A 114 6.53 -19.16 3.15
N SER A 115 5.58 -19.59 2.30
CA SER A 115 5.81 -19.98 0.91
C SER A 115 5.99 -18.78 -0.05
N HIS A 116 5.69 -17.60 0.39
CA HIS A 116 5.78 -16.36 -0.38
C HIS A 116 6.97 -15.51 0.07
N ARG A 117 7.34 -14.53 -0.74
CA ARG A 117 8.37 -13.52 -0.46
C ARG A 117 7.76 -12.13 -0.47
N ILE A 118 8.29 -11.20 0.32
CA ILE A 118 7.90 -9.79 0.22
C ILE A 118 8.34 -9.26 -1.14
N TRP A 119 7.39 -8.76 -1.93
CA TRP A 119 7.65 -8.35 -3.31
C TRP A 119 8.74 -7.30 -3.43
N ARG A 120 8.79 -6.32 -2.54
CA ARG A 120 9.86 -5.31 -2.53
C ARG A 120 11.26 -5.93 -2.44
N GLY A 121 11.43 -6.95 -1.60
CA GLY A 121 12.71 -7.67 -1.47
C GLY A 121 13.14 -8.32 -2.77
N GLU A 122 12.22 -8.84 -3.53
CA GLU A 122 12.44 -9.46 -4.83
C GLU A 122 12.73 -8.40 -5.92
N LEU A 123 11.96 -7.31 -5.92
CA LEU A 123 12.11 -6.21 -6.89
C LEU A 123 13.49 -5.55 -6.83
N VAL A 124 14.03 -5.31 -5.63
CA VAL A 124 15.37 -4.70 -5.46
C VAL A 124 16.50 -5.65 -5.90
N GLN A 125 16.23 -6.94 -6.00
CA GLN A 125 17.15 -7.96 -6.51
C GLN A 125 16.95 -8.23 -8.02
N GLY A 126 16.01 -7.55 -8.66
CA GLY A 126 15.69 -7.76 -10.08
C GLY A 126 14.90 -9.04 -10.37
N VAL A 127 14.33 -9.67 -9.36
CA VAL A 127 13.49 -10.87 -9.55
C VAL A 127 12.13 -10.46 -10.11
N TYR A 128 11.68 -11.19 -11.13
CA TYR A 128 10.45 -10.92 -11.86
C TYR A 128 9.39 -12.00 -11.62
N TYR A 129 8.19 -11.56 -11.33
CA TYR A 129 6.98 -12.39 -11.18
C TYR A 129 5.97 -12.00 -12.25
N PRO A 130 5.84 -12.74 -13.35
CA PRO A 130 5.06 -12.34 -14.54
C PRO A 130 3.59 -12.03 -14.28
N GLU A 131 3.00 -12.69 -13.27
CA GLU A 131 1.58 -12.57 -12.94
C GLU A 131 1.27 -11.52 -11.88
N ALA A 132 2.28 -11.07 -11.11
CA ALA A 132 2.06 -10.28 -9.90
C ALA A 132 1.33 -8.95 -10.17
N SER A 133 1.73 -8.23 -11.22
CA SER A 133 1.15 -6.93 -11.56
C SER A 133 -0.32 -7.07 -11.98
N ARG A 134 -0.65 -8.08 -12.77
CA ARG A 134 -2.03 -8.37 -13.18
C ARG A 134 -2.88 -8.80 -11.98
N GLN A 135 -2.33 -9.64 -11.10
CA GLN A 135 -3.01 -10.07 -9.86
C GLN A 135 -3.25 -8.91 -8.89
N LEU A 136 -2.31 -7.95 -8.82
CA LEU A 136 -2.50 -6.72 -8.04
C LEU A 136 -3.62 -5.86 -8.62
N GLY A 137 -3.69 -5.70 -9.94
CA GLY A 137 -4.80 -5.02 -10.61
C GLY A 137 -6.15 -5.69 -10.35
N GLU A 138 -6.21 -7.01 -10.38
CA GLU A 138 -7.41 -7.79 -10.05
C GLU A 138 -7.82 -7.59 -8.59
N TYR A 139 -6.87 -7.67 -7.64
CA TYR A 139 -7.12 -7.39 -6.22
C TYR A 139 -7.74 -6.00 -6.01
N LEU A 140 -7.12 -4.96 -6.57
CA LEU A 140 -7.61 -3.60 -6.46
C LEU A 140 -9.02 -3.44 -7.06
N ALA A 141 -9.27 -4.02 -8.22
CA ALA A 141 -10.58 -3.94 -8.85
C ALA A 141 -11.68 -4.63 -8.03
N GLN A 142 -11.42 -5.85 -7.54
CA GLN A 142 -12.40 -6.62 -6.78
C GLN A 142 -12.73 -5.93 -5.45
N THR A 143 -11.73 -5.53 -4.70
CA THR A 143 -11.91 -4.96 -3.36
C THR A 143 -12.54 -3.58 -3.43
N LEU A 144 -12.03 -2.71 -4.31
CA LEU A 144 -12.51 -1.33 -4.42
C LEU A 144 -13.90 -1.25 -5.07
N PHE A 145 -14.20 -2.09 -6.06
CA PHE A 145 -15.53 -2.09 -6.67
C PHE A 145 -16.61 -2.56 -5.68
N HIS A 146 -16.38 -3.68 -4.99
CA HIS A 146 -17.42 -4.28 -4.13
C HIS A 146 -17.68 -3.49 -2.83
N THR A 147 -16.80 -2.57 -2.48
CA THR A 147 -16.99 -1.64 -1.35
C THR A 147 -17.41 -0.23 -1.77
N SER A 148 -17.63 -0.01 -3.07
CA SER A 148 -17.96 1.29 -3.64
C SER A 148 -19.48 1.59 -3.69
N ASP A 149 -19.79 2.83 -4.08
CA ASP A 149 -21.15 3.30 -4.32
C ASP A 149 -21.83 2.60 -5.51
N PHE A 150 -21.09 1.91 -6.38
CA PHE A 150 -21.65 1.10 -7.47
C PHE A 150 -22.46 -0.08 -6.94
N ILE A 151 -22.12 -0.62 -5.76
CA ILE A 151 -22.71 -1.82 -5.16
C ILE A 151 -23.44 -1.54 -3.86
N LEU A 152 -22.87 -0.73 -2.98
CA LEU A 152 -23.41 -0.56 -1.64
C LEU A 152 -24.66 0.32 -1.67
N HIS A 153 -25.74 -0.19 -1.07
CA HIS A 153 -26.92 0.64 -0.83
C HIS A 153 -26.54 1.88 0.01
N PRO A 154 -27.08 3.07 -0.24
CA PRO A 154 -26.68 4.31 0.44
C PRO A 154 -26.68 4.24 1.97
N HIS A 155 -27.64 3.56 2.59
CA HIS A 155 -27.66 3.37 4.05
C HIS A 155 -26.50 2.49 4.52
N GLN A 156 -26.22 1.40 3.81
CA GLN A 156 -25.09 0.51 4.11
C GLN A 156 -23.76 1.26 3.92
N LYS A 157 -23.61 1.99 2.80
CA LYS A 157 -22.40 2.81 2.55
C LYS A 157 -22.11 3.76 3.70
N LYS A 158 -23.14 4.50 4.18
CA LYS A 158 -22.96 5.44 5.29
C LYS A 158 -22.59 4.75 6.60
N ALA A 159 -23.16 3.58 6.88
CA ALA A 159 -22.81 2.78 8.04
C ALA A 159 -21.36 2.25 7.96
N GLU A 160 -20.94 1.76 6.80
CA GLU A 160 -19.56 1.28 6.60
C GLU A 160 -18.55 2.43 6.67
N VAL A 161 -18.82 3.60 6.09
CA VAL A 161 -17.97 4.78 6.25
C VAL A 161 -17.79 5.14 7.73
N ALA A 162 -18.86 5.07 8.53
CA ALA A 162 -18.78 5.33 9.96
C ALA A 162 -17.98 4.25 10.72
N ARG A 163 -18.11 2.98 10.29
CA ARG A 163 -17.39 1.83 10.90
C ARG A 163 -15.89 1.88 10.66
N PHE A 164 -15.46 2.37 9.50
CA PHE A 164 -14.06 2.45 9.09
C PHE A 164 -13.46 3.86 9.24
N ILE A 165 -13.96 4.66 10.21
CA ILE A 165 -13.30 5.92 10.57
C ILE A 165 -11.92 5.61 11.16
N ASN A 166 -10.87 6.20 10.57
CA ASN A 166 -9.47 5.96 10.92
C ASN A 166 -8.69 7.29 11.02
N PRO A 167 -9.03 8.17 11.97
CA PRO A 167 -8.54 9.54 11.96
C PRO A 167 -7.02 9.63 12.17
N GLU A 168 -6.45 8.83 13.08
CA GLU A 168 -5.02 8.90 13.41
C GLU A 168 -4.14 8.42 12.24
N MET A 169 -4.51 7.31 11.58
CA MET A 169 -3.75 6.80 10.44
C MET A 169 -3.95 7.69 9.20
N CYS A 170 -5.14 8.29 9.03
CA CYS A 170 -5.37 9.28 7.98
C CYS A 170 -4.53 10.54 8.21
N GLU A 171 -4.42 11.06 9.46
CA GLU A 171 -3.57 12.20 9.78
C GLU A 171 -2.10 11.93 9.45
N ILE A 172 -1.59 10.73 9.81
CA ILE A 172 -0.23 10.32 9.43
C ILE A 172 -0.06 10.33 7.90
N THR A 173 -1.04 9.81 7.16
CA THR A 173 -1.00 9.85 5.70
C THR A 173 -1.04 11.28 5.17
N GLU A 174 -1.93 12.12 5.69
CA GLU A 174 -2.01 13.52 5.28
C GLU A 174 -0.70 14.27 5.48
N ASP A 175 -0.05 14.06 6.61
CA ASP A 175 1.23 14.68 6.91
C ASP A 175 2.32 14.19 5.96
N LEU A 176 2.49 12.88 5.86
CA LEU A 176 3.61 12.30 5.12
C LEU A 176 3.47 12.43 3.60
N PHE A 177 2.23 12.45 3.05
CA PHE A 177 2.00 12.54 1.61
C PHE A 177 1.84 13.97 1.11
N PHE A 178 1.21 14.87 1.89
CA PHE A 178 0.74 16.13 1.35
C PHE A 178 1.27 17.37 2.09
N ASN A 179 1.77 17.22 3.32
CA ASN A 179 2.26 18.33 4.13
C ASN A 179 3.79 18.40 4.18
N ASP A 180 4.44 17.42 4.80
CA ASP A 180 5.86 17.46 5.14
C ASP A 180 6.78 17.64 3.93
N PRO A 181 6.63 16.86 2.84
CA PRO A 181 7.56 16.95 1.71
C PRO A 181 7.54 18.31 1.00
N TYR A 182 6.46 19.07 1.19
CA TYR A 182 6.26 20.38 0.53
C TYR A 182 6.45 21.56 1.48
N THR A 183 6.94 21.31 2.68
CA THR A 183 7.25 22.33 3.69
C THR A 183 8.67 22.13 4.23
N ASP A 184 9.18 23.10 4.98
CA ASP A 184 10.39 22.92 5.76
C ASP A 184 10.04 22.20 7.06
N HIS A 185 10.21 20.87 7.08
CA HIS A 185 9.80 20.01 8.18
C HIS A 185 10.92 19.10 8.65
N GLU A 186 11.10 18.95 9.97
CA GLU A 186 12.18 18.17 10.58
C GLU A 186 12.16 16.67 10.26
N ARG A 187 10.98 16.12 9.88
CA ARG A 187 10.82 14.73 9.42
C ARG A 187 11.37 14.49 8.01
N ASN A 188 11.61 15.53 7.22
CA ASN A 188 12.19 15.37 5.88
C ASN A 188 13.64 14.91 5.97
N LYS A 189 14.00 13.91 5.17
CA LYS A 189 15.33 13.29 5.13
C LYS A 189 15.74 13.04 3.68
N TYR A 190 16.73 13.76 3.18
CA TYR A 190 17.25 13.64 1.81
C TYR A 190 18.73 14.03 1.78
N PRO A 191 19.49 13.61 0.75
CA PRO A 191 20.87 14.07 0.57
C PRO A 191 20.96 15.60 0.44
N GLU A 192 21.92 16.23 1.14
CA GLU A 192 22.12 17.69 1.14
C GLU A 192 22.25 18.27 -0.29
N ALA A 193 22.87 17.51 -1.19
CA ALA A 193 23.02 17.89 -2.61
C ALA A 193 21.67 18.09 -3.34
N LEU A 194 20.55 17.63 -2.77
CA LEU A 194 19.21 17.80 -3.30
C LEU A 194 18.45 18.99 -2.70
N GLU A 195 19.01 19.69 -1.72
CA GLU A 195 18.35 20.85 -1.10
C GLU A 195 17.83 21.88 -2.11
N PRO A 196 18.57 22.27 -3.18
CA PRO A 196 18.03 23.21 -4.16
C PRO A 196 16.78 22.68 -4.89
N LEU A 197 16.73 21.36 -5.18
CA LEU A 197 15.58 20.72 -5.81
C LEU A 197 14.39 20.64 -4.84
N VAL A 198 14.62 20.20 -3.61
CA VAL A 198 13.57 20.09 -2.58
C VAL A 198 13.03 21.46 -2.20
N ALA A 199 13.89 22.47 -2.06
CA ALA A 199 13.47 23.86 -1.85
C ALA A 199 12.57 24.37 -3.00
N SER A 200 12.86 23.96 -4.24
CA SER A 200 12.01 24.35 -5.39
C SER A 200 10.60 23.78 -5.29
N LEU A 201 10.40 22.59 -4.70
CA LEU A 201 9.05 22.02 -4.49
C LEU A 201 8.22 22.87 -3.52
N ARG A 202 8.87 23.44 -2.50
CA ARG A 202 8.23 24.28 -1.49
C ARG A 202 7.72 25.61 -2.06
N HIS A 203 8.35 26.10 -3.12
CA HIS A 203 8.05 27.39 -3.78
C HIS A 203 7.35 27.24 -5.14
N ASP A 204 6.95 26.02 -5.52
CA ASP A 204 6.21 25.75 -6.75
C ASP A 204 4.70 25.87 -6.47
N ASP A 205 4.12 27.04 -6.77
CA ASP A 205 2.71 27.32 -6.53
C ASP A 205 1.79 26.32 -7.26
N ALA A 206 2.11 25.98 -8.51
CA ALA A 206 1.30 25.05 -9.29
C ALA A 206 1.31 23.64 -8.67
N LEU A 207 2.48 23.16 -8.24
CA LEU A 207 2.63 21.89 -7.54
C LEU A 207 1.85 21.90 -6.23
N ARG A 208 1.97 22.94 -5.42
CA ARG A 208 1.31 23.04 -4.12
C ARG A 208 -0.22 23.11 -4.24
N ILE A 209 -0.74 23.80 -5.26
CA ILE A 209 -2.18 23.80 -5.55
C ILE A 209 -2.66 22.40 -5.95
N ALA A 210 -1.92 21.71 -6.82
CA ALA A 210 -2.25 20.33 -7.23
C ALA A 210 -2.24 19.37 -6.04
N VAL A 211 -1.21 19.42 -5.18
CA VAL A 211 -1.11 18.61 -3.96
C VAL A 211 -2.23 18.91 -2.97
N ALA A 212 -2.58 20.18 -2.78
CA ALA A 212 -3.73 20.56 -1.94
C ALA A 212 -5.05 19.98 -2.48
N GLY A 213 -5.23 19.95 -3.82
CA GLY A 213 -6.36 19.30 -4.47
C GLY A 213 -6.40 17.78 -4.22
N LEU A 214 -5.25 17.11 -4.28
CA LEU A 214 -5.12 15.68 -3.95
C LEU A 214 -5.45 15.42 -2.47
N LYS A 215 -4.89 16.22 -1.56
CA LYS A 215 -5.21 16.16 -0.13
C LYS A 215 -6.70 16.33 0.13
N HIS A 216 -7.33 17.30 -0.50
CA HIS A 216 -8.77 17.54 -0.32
C HIS A 216 -9.60 16.34 -0.80
N ARG A 217 -9.23 15.71 -1.93
CA ARG A 217 -9.90 14.49 -2.40
C ARG A 217 -9.66 13.30 -1.45
N PHE A 218 -8.45 13.13 -0.94
CA PHE A 218 -8.12 12.12 0.06
C PHE A 218 -9.02 12.25 1.30
N PHE A 219 -9.23 13.46 1.76
CA PHE A 219 -10.03 13.78 2.93
C PHE A 219 -11.55 13.64 2.69
N ALA A 220 -12.04 14.05 1.50
CA ALA A 220 -13.47 14.23 1.25
C ALA A 220 -14.15 13.10 0.48
N ASN A 221 -13.40 12.33 -0.34
CA ASN A 221 -13.98 11.37 -1.27
C ASN A 221 -14.04 9.97 -0.67
N ALA A 222 -15.15 9.59 -0.07
CA ALA A 222 -15.36 8.25 0.49
C ALA A 222 -15.85 7.26 -0.60
N GLU A 223 -15.04 6.97 -1.61
CA GLU A 223 -15.45 6.19 -2.80
C GLU A 223 -15.52 4.68 -2.53
N ALA A 224 -14.50 4.11 -1.88
CA ALA A 224 -14.41 2.68 -1.56
C ALA A 224 -13.60 2.46 -0.28
N LEU A 225 -13.69 1.27 0.32
CA LEU A 225 -12.82 0.86 1.41
C LEU A 225 -11.43 0.57 0.85
N LEU A 226 -10.49 1.45 1.15
CA LEU A 226 -9.09 1.34 0.74
C LEU A 226 -8.32 0.36 1.62
N HIS A 227 -7.24 -0.19 1.08
CA HIS A 227 -6.14 -0.74 1.87
C HIS A 227 -5.40 0.37 2.65
N GLY A 228 -5.25 1.51 2.01
CA GLY A 228 -4.71 2.75 2.58
C GLY A 228 -3.18 2.86 2.62
N ASP A 229 -2.43 1.76 2.49
CA ASP A 229 -0.96 1.73 2.34
C ASP A 229 -0.52 0.55 1.47
N ILE A 230 -1.13 0.41 0.29
CA ILE A 230 -0.79 -0.66 -0.65
C ILE A 230 0.52 -0.35 -1.35
N HIS A 231 1.54 -1.13 -1.05
CA HIS A 231 2.89 -0.95 -1.60
C HIS A 231 3.60 -2.32 -1.73
N SER A 232 4.70 -2.38 -2.47
CA SER A 232 5.43 -3.64 -2.69
C SER A 232 5.92 -4.32 -1.39
N GLY A 233 5.99 -3.61 -0.27
CA GLY A 233 6.31 -4.16 1.05
C GLY A 233 5.12 -4.78 1.78
N SER A 234 3.87 -4.44 1.42
CA SER A 234 2.64 -5.05 1.92
C SER A 234 2.07 -6.11 0.97
N ILE A 235 2.86 -6.53 -0.02
CA ILE A 235 2.52 -7.57 -0.98
C ILE A 235 3.50 -8.74 -0.84
N PHE A 236 2.95 -9.92 -0.68
CA PHE A 236 3.68 -11.20 -0.75
C PHE A 236 3.46 -11.86 -2.10
N VAL A 237 4.54 -12.38 -2.71
CA VAL A 237 4.53 -13.02 -4.02
C VAL A 237 5.13 -14.42 -3.97
N ALA A 238 4.59 -15.32 -4.77
CA ALA A 238 5.14 -16.61 -5.13
C ALA A 238 4.83 -16.87 -6.60
N GLU A 239 5.34 -17.96 -7.17
CA GLU A 239 5.00 -18.35 -8.54
C GLU A 239 3.48 -18.52 -8.68
N GLY A 240 2.86 -17.71 -9.56
CA GLY A 240 1.42 -17.69 -9.81
C GLY A 240 0.54 -17.19 -8.66
N SER A 241 1.11 -16.61 -7.59
CA SER A 241 0.35 -16.18 -6.40
C SER A 241 0.80 -14.83 -5.88
N LEU A 242 -0.19 -14.00 -5.51
CA LEU A 242 0.00 -12.72 -4.82
C LEU A 242 -0.97 -12.65 -3.63
N LYS A 243 -0.50 -12.12 -2.51
CA LYS A 243 -1.31 -11.85 -1.31
C LYS A 243 -1.02 -10.46 -0.75
N ALA A 244 -2.07 -9.67 -0.55
CA ALA A 244 -2.00 -8.38 0.16
C ALA A 244 -2.17 -8.59 1.66
N ILE A 245 -1.40 -7.83 2.45
CA ILE A 245 -1.37 -7.83 3.92
C ILE A 245 -1.31 -6.39 4.44
N ASP A 246 -1.50 -6.19 5.74
CA ASP A 246 -1.10 -4.96 6.46
C ASP A 246 -1.95 -3.73 6.12
N ALA A 247 -3.29 -3.88 6.11
CA ALA A 247 -4.24 -2.82 5.77
C ALA A 247 -4.63 -1.94 6.98
N GLU A 248 -3.68 -1.58 7.87
CA GLU A 248 -3.95 -0.80 9.09
C GLU A 248 -4.34 0.67 8.81
N PHE A 249 -4.08 1.16 7.60
CA PHE A 249 -4.52 2.45 7.11
C PHE A 249 -5.90 2.42 6.43
N GLY A 250 -6.62 1.29 6.53
CA GLY A 250 -7.91 1.11 5.88
C GLY A 250 -8.94 2.14 6.32
N TYR A 251 -9.57 2.79 5.34
CA TYR A 251 -10.67 3.74 5.51
C TYR A 251 -11.42 3.90 4.19
N PHE A 252 -12.60 4.55 4.19
CA PHE A 252 -13.27 4.91 2.94
C PHE A 252 -12.64 6.16 2.33
N GLY A 253 -11.94 5.99 1.22
CA GLY A 253 -11.20 7.04 0.51
C GLY A 253 -11.32 6.97 -1.00
N PRO A 254 -10.58 7.83 -1.74
CA PRO A 254 -10.60 7.86 -3.20
C PRO A 254 -9.88 6.65 -3.79
N ILE A 255 -10.53 5.94 -4.71
CA ILE A 255 -10.03 4.72 -5.37
C ILE A 255 -8.64 4.94 -5.98
N GLY A 256 -8.41 6.11 -6.60
CA GLY A 256 -7.13 6.44 -7.21
C GLY A 256 -5.96 6.52 -6.23
N PHE A 257 -6.20 6.61 -4.91
CA PHE A 257 -5.14 6.61 -3.91
C PHE A 257 -4.42 5.26 -3.84
N ASP A 258 -5.16 4.16 -3.65
CA ASP A 258 -4.56 2.82 -3.59
C ASP A 258 -3.90 2.45 -4.93
N VAL A 259 -4.58 2.69 -6.06
CA VAL A 259 -3.98 2.42 -7.37
C VAL A 259 -2.72 3.25 -7.57
N GLY A 260 -2.75 4.54 -7.21
CA GLY A 260 -1.62 5.46 -7.36
C GLY A 260 -0.43 5.09 -6.49
N THR A 261 -0.65 4.71 -5.23
CA THR A 261 0.43 4.27 -4.33
C THR A 261 1.06 2.95 -4.79
N ALA A 262 0.25 2.02 -5.31
CA ALA A 262 0.77 0.80 -5.92
C ALA A 262 1.68 1.09 -7.12
N LEU A 263 1.24 1.93 -8.07
CA LEU A 263 2.07 2.34 -9.22
C LEU A 263 3.30 3.13 -8.79
N GLY A 264 3.15 4.03 -7.80
CA GLY A 264 4.25 4.83 -7.26
C GLY A 264 5.39 3.96 -6.71
N ASN A 265 5.05 2.86 -6.03
CA ASN A 265 6.04 1.92 -5.52
C ASN A 265 6.80 1.16 -6.63
N LEU A 266 6.14 0.80 -7.71
CA LEU A 266 6.80 0.24 -8.88
C LEU A 266 7.74 1.26 -9.54
N LEU A 267 7.33 2.53 -9.59
CA LEU A 267 8.15 3.60 -10.15
C LEU A 267 9.30 4.04 -9.25
N ILE A 268 9.18 3.91 -7.93
CA ILE A 268 10.34 4.07 -7.02
C ILE A 268 11.40 3.01 -7.33
N ASN A 269 10.98 1.75 -7.51
CA ASN A 269 11.90 0.69 -7.93
C ASN A 269 12.52 1.01 -9.30
N TYR A 270 11.72 1.40 -10.29
CA TYR A 270 12.22 1.85 -11.60
C TYR A 270 13.33 2.90 -11.50
N CYS A 271 13.15 3.92 -10.64
CA CYS A 271 14.16 4.95 -10.40
C CYS A 271 15.39 4.42 -9.65
N GLY A 272 15.23 3.43 -8.78
CA GLY A 272 16.31 2.86 -7.95
C GLY A 272 17.17 1.83 -8.67
N LEU A 273 16.62 1.12 -9.68
CA LEU A 273 17.32 0.02 -10.36
C LEU A 273 18.73 0.36 -10.88
N PRO A 274 19.03 1.56 -11.43
CA PRO A 274 20.38 1.90 -11.85
C PRO A 274 21.43 1.86 -10.74
N GLY A 275 21.01 2.05 -9.49
CA GLY A 275 21.90 1.97 -8.32
C GLY A 275 21.93 0.61 -7.65
N LEU A 276 21.00 -0.28 -7.99
CA LEU A 276 20.85 -1.60 -7.36
C LEU A 276 21.45 -2.72 -8.21
N LEU A 277 21.37 -2.64 -9.52
CA LEU A 277 21.74 -3.71 -10.46
C LEU A 277 22.83 -3.29 -11.44
N ALA A 278 23.44 -4.27 -12.11
CA ALA A 278 24.36 -3.98 -13.20
C ALA A 278 23.64 -3.27 -14.38
N PRO A 279 24.34 -2.45 -15.19
CA PRO A 279 23.69 -1.56 -16.16
C PRO A 279 22.70 -2.24 -17.12
N ARG A 280 23.02 -3.46 -17.61
CA ARG A 280 22.11 -4.21 -18.47
C ARG A 280 20.88 -4.73 -17.74
N GLU A 281 21.09 -5.33 -16.56
CA GLU A 281 20.00 -5.83 -15.70
C GLU A 281 19.08 -4.69 -15.25
N ALA A 282 19.65 -3.52 -14.95
CA ALA A 282 18.89 -2.32 -14.59
C ALA A 282 18.02 -1.84 -15.77
N ALA A 283 18.56 -1.86 -17.00
CA ALA A 283 17.80 -1.46 -18.19
C ALA A 283 16.64 -2.43 -18.47
N ASP A 284 16.90 -3.73 -18.44
CA ASP A 284 15.88 -4.77 -18.61
C ASP A 284 14.82 -4.69 -17.49
N GLY A 285 15.24 -4.50 -16.25
CA GLY A 285 14.36 -4.33 -15.10
C GLY A 285 13.48 -3.08 -15.18
N ARG A 286 14.00 -1.96 -15.72
CA ARG A 286 13.20 -0.74 -15.95
C ARG A 286 12.09 -0.98 -16.96
N GLU A 287 12.34 -1.66 -18.07
CA GLU A 287 11.29 -2.01 -19.04
C GLU A 287 10.24 -2.95 -18.42
N GLN A 288 10.65 -3.89 -17.57
CA GLN A 288 9.72 -4.72 -16.81
C GLN A 288 8.84 -3.88 -15.87
N ARG A 289 9.41 -2.90 -15.12
CA ARG A 289 8.62 -2.01 -14.26
C ARG A 289 7.60 -1.19 -15.03
N LEU A 290 7.94 -0.75 -16.22
CA LEU A 290 6.99 -0.06 -17.10
C LEU A 290 5.87 -1.01 -17.56
N SER A 291 6.20 -2.27 -17.87
CA SER A 291 5.19 -3.30 -18.14
C SER A 291 4.29 -3.55 -16.93
N ASP A 292 4.87 -3.64 -15.73
CA ASP A 292 4.11 -3.82 -14.50
C ASP A 292 3.12 -2.68 -14.24
N VAL A 293 3.56 -1.43 -14.41
CA VAL A 293 2.69 -0.24 -14.30
C VAL A 293 1.51 -0.33 -15.28
N ARG A 294 1.78 -0.72 -16.53
CA ARG A 294 0.74 -0.97 -17.55
C ARG A 294 -0.23 -2.05 -17.10
N ASP A 295 0.30 -3.20 -16.68
CA ASP A 295 -0.48 -4.40 -16.41
C ASP A 295 -1.36 -4.23 -15.16
N VAL A 296 -0.88 -3.54 -14.12
CA VAL A 296 -1.72 -3.18 -12.96
C VAL A 296 -2.91 -2.34 -13.40
N TRP A 297 -2.67 -1.26 -14.16
CA TRP A 297 -3.76 -0.38 -14.59
C TRP A 297 -4.75 -1.06 -15.53
N ILE A 298 -4.25 -1.79 -16.54
CA ILE A 298 -5.12 -2.47 -17.51
C ILE A 298 -5.97 -3.53 -16.82
N ALA A 299 -5.38 -4.36 -15.96
CA ALA A 299 -6.13 -5.39 -15.21
C ALA A 299 -7.17 -4.75 -14.28
N PHE A 300 -6.79 -3.69 -13.55
CA PHE A 300 -7.71 -2.95 -12.70
C PHE A 300 -8.88 -2.36 -13.50
N ALA A 301 -8.60 -1.58 -14.53
CA ALA A 301 -9.63 -0.87 -15.28
C ALA A 301 -10.58 -1.82 -16.01
N HIS A 302 -10.03 -2.85 -16.65
CA HIS A 302 -10.82 -3.87 -17.35
C HIS A 302 -11.76 -4.60 -16.38
N ARG A 303 -11.20 -5.09 -15.26
CA ARG A 303 -12.00 -5.83 -14.28
C ARG A 303 -13.03 -4.95 -13.59
N PHE A 304 -12.71 -3.70 -13.28
CA PHE A 304 -13.66 -2.74 -12.71
C PHE A 304 -14.85 -2.51 -13.67
N LEU A 305 -14.61 -2.35 -14.97
CA LEU A 305 -15.67 -2.17 -15.97
C LEU A 305 -16.54 -3.41 -16.15
N GLU A 306 -15.95 -4.61 -16.17
CA GLU A 306 -16.72 -5.86 -16.19
C GLU A 306 -17.65 -5.97 -14.98
N LEU A 307 -17.13 -5.66 -13.80
CA LEU A 307 -17.92 -5.67 -12.57
C LEU A 307 -19.02 -4.61 -12.61
N ALA A 308 -18.71 -3.40 -13.11
CA ALA A 308 -19.66 -2.32 -13.23
C ALA A 308 -20.81 -2.68 -14.18
N GLU A 309 -20.53 -3.28 -15.32
CA GLU A 309 -21.54 -3.74 -16.27
C GLU A 309 -22.43 -4.83 -15.67
N ALA A 310 -21.81 -5.79 -14.96
CA ALA A 310 -22.52 -6.98 -14.48
C ALA A 310 -23.28 -6.77 -13.16
N LYS A 311 -22.82 -5.85 -12.29
CA LYS A 311 -23.24 -5.83 -10.87
C LYS A 311 -23.70 -4.48 -10.35
N THR A 312 -23.55 -3.36 -11.07
CA THR A 312 -23.97 -2.05 -10.57
C THR A 312 -25.45 -2.07 -10.19
N SER A 313 -25.76 -1.73 -8.96
CA SER A 313 -27.11 -1.75 -8.40
C SER A 313 -27.79 -0.38 -8.38
N ASP A 314 -27.01 0.71 -8.38
CA ASP A 314 -27.53 2.07 -8.41
C ASP A 314 -27.97 2.48 -9.82
N VAL A 315 -29.21 2.97 -9.94
CA VAL A 315 -29.85 3.29 -11.25
C VAL A 315 -29.11 4.41 -12.00
N ALA A 316 -28.58 5.41 -11.29
CA ALA A 316 -27.85 6.51 -11.90
C ALA A 316 -26.46 6.07 -12.36
N MET A 317 -25.77 5.27 -11.55
CA MET A 317 -24.43 4.77 -11.86
C MET A 317 -24.44 3.65 -12.91
N ALA A 318 -25.55 2.95 -13.08
CA ALA A 318 -25.75 1.98 -14.15
C ALA A 318 -25.98 2.64 -15.53
N TYR A 319 -26.05 3.98 -15.61
CA TYR A 319 -26.24 4.65 -16.89
C TYR A 319 -25.05 4.39 -17.82
N PRO A 320 -25.30 4.01 -19.09
CA PRO A 320 -24.23 3.67 -20.05
C PRO A 320 -23.18 4.78 -20.16
N GLY A 321 -21.90 4.41 -20.03
CA GLY A 321 -20.77 5.34 -20.11
C GLY A 321 -20.38 5.99 -18.77
N TYR A 322 -21.19 5.85 -17.70
CA TYR A 322 -20.81 6.45 -16.40
C TYR A 322 -19.56 5.80 -15.79
N ALA A 323 -19.48 4.46 -15.79
CA ALA A 323 -18.30 3.76 -15.25
C ALA A 323 -17.00 4.18 -15.97
N GLN A 324 -17.05 4.35 -17.29
CA GLN A 324 -15.90 4.86 -18.07
C GLN A 324 -15.55 6.31 -17.70
N ALA A 325 -16.56 7.16 -17.50
CA ALA A 325 -16.34 8.54 -17.06
C ALA A 325 -15.73 8.59 -15.64
N PHE A 326 -16.20 7.72 -14.75
CA PHE A 326 -15.66 7.59 -13.40
C PHE A 326 -14.20 7.10 -13.42
N LEU A 327 -13.87 6.10 -14.25
CA LEU A 327 -12.49 5.63 -14.38
C LEU A 327 -11.53 6.68 -14.95
N ARG A 328 -11.98 7.62 -15.80
CA ARG A 328 -11.13 8.76 -16.20
C ARG A 328 -10.75 9.66 -15.02
N LYS A 329 -11.70 9.89 -14.11
CA LYS A 329 -11.42 10.60 -12.85
C LYS A 329 -10.47 9.80 -11.96
N VAL A 330 -10.70 8.50 -11.79
CA VAL A 330 -9.81 7.60 -11.03
C VAL A 330 -8.41 7.59 -11.62
N TRP A 331 -8.27 7.61 -12.95
CA TRP A 331 -6.99 7.67 -13.64
C TRP A 331 -6.19 8.94 -13.31
N ALA A 332 -6.82 10.10 -13.40
CA ALA A 332 -6.17 11.37 -13.02
C ALA A 332 -5.74 11.37 -11.55
N ASP A 333 -6.60 10.91 -10.64
CA ASP A 333 -6.25 10.75 -9.23
C ASP A 333 -5.08 9.77 -9.04
N THR A 334 -5.10 8.63 -9.73
CA THR A 334 -4.03 7.61 -9.70
C THR A 334 -2.68 8.22 -10.04
N ILE A 335 -2.59 9.00 -11.12
CA ILE A 335 -1.34 9.65 -11.54
C ILE A 335 -0.89 10.67 -10.50
N GLY A 336 -1.80 11.48 -9.99
CA GLY A 336 -1.50 12.48 -8.96
C GLY A 336 -0.96 11.83 -7.67
N TYR A 337 -1.64 10.80 -7.15
CA TYR A 337 -1.20 10.09 -5.95
C TYR A 337 0.07 9.25 -6.18
N CYS A 338 0.27 8.71 -7.38
CA CYS A 338 1.55 8.10 -7.76
C CYS A 338 2.71 9.10 -7.61
N GLY A 339 2.51 10.33 -8.07
CA GLY A 339 3.52 11.38 -7.93
C GLY A 339 3.79 11.76 -6.46
N THR A 340 2.75 11.85 -5.62
CA THR A 340 2.93 12.13 -4.19
C THR A 340 3.65 10.99 -3.46
N GLU A 341 3.40 9.72 -3.83
CA GLU A 341 4.10 8.57 -3.27
C GLU A 341 5.61 8.61 -3.59
N LEU A 342 5.98 8.95 -4.83
CA LEU A 342 7.38 9.12 -5.22
C LEU A 342 8.09 10.17 -4.35
N ILE A 343 7.47 11.33 -4.14
CA ILE A 343 8.05 12.43 -3.38
C ILE A 343 8.12 12.08 -1.89
N ARG A 344 7.05 11.52 -1.28
CA ARG A 344 7.07 11.16 0.14
C ARG A 344 8.13 10.13 0.50
N ARG A 345 8.37 9.16 -0.39
CA ARG A 345 9.35 8.08 -0.17
C ARG A 345 10.80 8.51 -0.39
N THR A 346 11.01 9.69 -0.94
CA THR A 346 12.35 10.22 -1.28
C THR A 346 12.72 11.49 -0.53
N VAL A 347 11.75 12.35 -0.22
CA VAL A 347 11.95 13.57 0.57
C VAL A 347 11.55 13.36 2.03
N GLY A 348 10.44 12.66 2.29
CA GLY A 348 9.91 12.42 3.63
C GLY A 348 10.73 11.41 4.46
N MET A 349 10.22 11.07 5.65
CA MET A 349 10.93 10.18 6.57
C MET A 349 10.88 8.69 6.20
N SER A 350 9.91 8.26 5.40
CA SER A 350 9.60 6.83 5.17
C SER A 350 10.30 6.26 3.93
N HIS A 351 11.64 6.36 3.89
CA HIS A 351 12.44 5.82 2.80
C HIS A 351 12.35 4.29 2.72
N VAL A 352 12.40 3.76 1.51
CA VAL A 352 12.27 2.34 1.20
C VAL A 352 13.58 1.70 0.76
N ALA A 353 13.63 0.37 0.78
CA ALA A 353 14.80 -0.42 0.41
C ALA A 353 15.32 -0.09 -0.99
N ASP A 354 14.45 0.23 -1.93
CA ASP A 354 14.75 0.62 -3.31
C ASP A 354 15.77 1.76 -3.41
N MET A 355 15.80 2.65 -2.41
CA MET A 355 16.77 3.74 -2.33
C MET A 355 17.84 3.48 -1.25
N LYS A 356 17.45 2.90 -0.09
CA LYS A 356 18.37 2.67 1.03
C LYS A 356 19.50 1.69 0.72
N LEU A 357 19.23 0.68 -0.13
CA LEU A 357 20.21 -0.36 -0.46
C LEU A 357 21.24 0.06 -1.51
N ILE A 358 21.06 1.20 -2.16
CA ILE A 358 22.04 1.75 -3.12
C ILE A 358 23.27 2.20 -2.32
N LYS A 359 24.40 1.53 -2.55
CA LYS A 359 25.63 1.75 -1.80
C LYS A 359 26.40 2.99 -2.25
N ASP A 360 26.44 3.25 -3.56
CA ASP A 360 27.07 4.43 -4.12
C ASP A 360 26.21 5.67 -3.83
N GLU A 361 26.78 6.62 -3.07
CA GLU A 361 26.04 7.79 -2.61
C GLU A 361 25.68 8.75 -3.75
N ALA A 362 26.55 8.91 -4.75
CA ALA A 362 26.29 9.76 -5.90
C ALA A 362 25.15 9.15 -6.75
N MET A 363 25.19 7.84 -6.98
CA MET A 363 24.14 7.12 -7.69
C MET A 363 22.82 7.16 -6.92
N ARG A 364 22.85 6.95 -5.60
CA ARG A 364 21.67 7.06 -4.74
C ARG A 364 21.03 8.45 -4.84
N THR A 365 21.85 9.49 -4.78
CA THR A 365 21.39 10.88 -4.92
C THR A 365 20.75 11.11 -6.28
N GLU A 366 21.31 10.57 -7.35
CA GLU A 366 20.74 10.68 -8.69
C GLU A 366 19.41 9.91 -8.82
N CYS A 367 19.32 8.69 -8.30
CA CYS A 367 18.07 7.92 -8.27
C CYS A 367 16.95 8.66 -7.49
N ILE A 368 17.29 9.28 -6.36
CA ILE A 368 16.36 10.10 -5.57
C ILE A 368 15.95 11.34 -6.37
N ARG A 369 16.88 12.03 -7.02
CA ARG A 369 16.61 13.19 -7.90
C ARG A 369 15.59 12.82 -8.98
N ASN A 370 15.81 11.69 -9.63
CA ASN A 370 14.95 11.19 -10.70
C ASN A 370 13.53 10.90 -10.18
N ALA A 371 13.40 10.27 -9.02
CA ALA A 371 12.10 10.01 -8.40
C ALA A 371 11.35 11.29 -8.01
N ILE A 372 12.04 12.30 -7.44
CA ILE A 372 11.45 13.60 -7.12
C ILE A 372 10.98 14.30 -8.41
N THR A 373 11.82 14.34 -9.43
CA THR A 373 11.52 14.99 -10.72
C THR A 373 10.33 14.31 -11.40
N LEU A 374 10.30 12.98 -11.42
CA LEU A 374 9.19 12.22 -11.94
C LEU A 374 7.91 12.49 -11.13
N GLY A 375 7.98 12.44 -9.80
CA GLY A 375 6.85 12.70 -8.93
C GLY A 375 6.21 14.07 -9.18
N ARG A 376 7.04 15.14 -9.26
CA ARG A 376 6.58 16.48 -9.62
C ARG A 376 5.91 16.50 -11.00
N THR A 377 6.55 15.86 -11.97
CA THR A 377 6.03 15.80 -13.36
C THR A 377 4.65 15.14 -13.41
N LEU A 378 4.45 14.02 -12.69
CA LEU A 378 3.19 13.30 -12.66
C LEU A 378 2.09 14.11 -11.97
N ILE A 379 2.37 14.73 -10.82
CA ILE A 379 1.38 15.57 -10.12
C ILE A 379 0.87 16.70 -11.02
N LEU A 380 1.77 17.41 -11.71
CA LEU A 380 1.41 18.53 -12.55
C LEU A 380 0.73 18.13 -13.88
N ALA A 381 0.96 16.91 -14.34
CA ALA A 381 0.40 16.42 -15.59
C ALA A 381 -0.82 15.48 -15.39
N ALA A 382 -1.28 15.26 -14.17
CA ALA A 382 -2.28 14.25 -13.83
C ALA A 382 -3.55 14.34 -14.69
N ASP A 383 -4.07 15.55 -14.89
CA ASP A 383 -5.29 15.79 -15.68
C ASP A 383 -5.06 15.78 -17.21
N HIS A 384 -3.80 15.65 -17.66
CA HIS A 384 -3.42 15.76 -19.07
C HIS A 384 -2.83 14.46 -19.66
N ILE A 385 -2.62 13.43 -18.83
CA ILE A 385 -2.18 12.11 -19.29
C ILE A 385 -3.42 11.27 -19.61
N GLU A 386 -3.67 11.06 -20.89
CA GLU A 386 -4.93 10.48 -21.36
C GLU A 386 -5.05 8.97 -21.09
N ASP A 387 -3.92 8.24 -21.18
CA ASP A 387 -3.88 6.78 -21.02
C ASP A 387 -2.54 6.27 -20.49
N VAL A 388 -2.43 4.97 -20.30
CA VAL A 388 -1.23 4.33 -19.75
C VAL A 388 -0.03 4.44 -20.68
N GLU A 389 -0.20 4.43 -22.00
CA GLU A 389 0.91 4.58 -22.95
C GLU A 389 1.48 6.01 -22.90
N ALA A 390 0.61 7.01 -22.79
CA ALA A 390 1.03 8.40 -22.57
C ALA A 390 1.77 8.55 -21.22
N LEU A 391 1.34 7.84 -20.18
CA LEU A 391 2.05 7.78 -18.90
C LEU A 391 3.44 7.19 -19.07
N LEU A 392 3.58 6.02 -19.72
CA LEU A 392 4.87 5.37 -19.93
C LEU A 392 5.83 6.22 -20.77
N ALA A 393 5.31 6.90 -21.79
CA ALA A 393 6.09 7.85 -22.59
C ALA A 393 6.59 9.02 -21.72
N ARG A 394 5.74 9.55 -20.85
CA ARG A 394 6.10 10.63 -19.92
C ARG A 394 7.17 10.20 -18.90
N ILE A 395 7.07 8.97 -18.38
CA ILE A 395 8.08 8.42 -17.45
C ILE A 395 9.45 8.33 -18.17
N ARG A 396 9.52 7.75 -19.37
CA ARG A 396 10.78 7.66 -20.15
C ARG A 396 11.40 9.01 -20.51
N GLN A 397 10.58 10.06 -20.62
CA GLN A 397 11.08 11.43 -20.91
C GLN A 397 11.60 12.13 -19.66
N ALA A 398 11.09 11.79 -18.49
CA ALA A 398 11.41 12.47 -17.24
C ALA A 398 12.68 11.91 -16.56
N VAL A 399 13.05 10.63 -16.85
CA VAL A 399 14.10 9.88 -16.10
C VAL A 399 15.06 9.14 -17.03
#